data_2891ff4239491df93cf045cf11ac30f3
#
_entry.id   2891ff4239491df93cf045cf11ac30f3
#
_cell.length_a   1.000
_cell.length_b   1.000
_cell.length_c   1.000
_cell.angle_alpha   90.00
_cell.angle_beta   90.00
_cell.angle_gamma   90.00
#
_symmetry.space_group_name_H-M   'P 1'
#
loop_
_entity.id
_entity.type
_entity.pdbx_description
1 polymer ?
#
loop_
_entity_poly.entity_id
_entity_poly.type
_entity_poly.pdbx_seq_one_letter_code
_entity_poly.pdbx_strand_id
1 'polypeptide(L)'
;VLLLLPLFLGACSDSGESPVIKIEKLYAKVESDDENSGSGEKDYANQRDELPALKVGDEVKALLLLDGNGAELKTFRLQNDDEVDTKLIFEKTEVSTEGNLTDVEKGQLRFKDGVSKAKIMVIATIKQVDKNGDVKLEFYLSSKAECEGAQEEIGLKTKAEDDK
;
A
#
# COMPACT_ATOMS: atom_id res chain seq x y z
N VAL A 1 3.21 -23.06 -40.62
CA VAL A 1 4.22 -22.06 -40.20
C VAL A 1 3.88 -21.62 -38.78
N LEU A 2 4.62 -22.14 -37.83
CA LEU A 2 4.45 -21.85 -36.38
C LEU A 2 5.26 -20.58 -36.07
N LEU A 3 4.57 -19.46 -35.85
CA LEU A 3 5.19 -18.22 -35.43
C LEU A 3 5.47 -18.34 -33.91
N LEU A 4 6.74 -18.63 -33.54
CA LEU A 4 7.22 -18.47 -32.17
C LEU A 4 7.37 -16.97 -31.90
N LEU A 5 6.47 -16.43 -31.09
CA LEU A 5 6.60 -15.10 -30.50
C LEU A 5 7.67 -15.20 -29.40
N PRO A 6 8.78 -14.46 -29.44
CA PRO A 6 9.72 -14.43 -28.31
C PRO A 6 9.06 -13.66 -27.17
N LEU A 7 8.82 -14.35 -26.06
CA LEU A 7 8.60 -13.70 -24.77
C LEU A 7 9.91 -12.96 -24.44
N PHE A 8 9.92 -11.65 -24.61
CA PHE A 8 10.91 -10.80 -24.00
C PHE A 8 10.67 -10.82 -22.49
N LEU A 9 11.30 -11.76 -21.80
CA LEU A 9 11.60 -11.62 -20.38
C LEU A 9 12.58 -10.45 -20.33
N GLY A 10 12.10 -9.29 -19.92
CA GLY A 10 12.92 -8.13 -19.66
C GLY A 10 13.95 -8.49 -18.58
N ALA A 11 15.11 -8.96 -19.00
CA ALA A 11 16.24 -9.13 -18.11
C ALA A 11 16.66 -7.73 -17.68
N CYS A 12 16.45 -7.40 -16.40
CA CYS A 12 17.08 -6.22 -15.81
C CYS A 12 18.59 -6.36 -15.95
N SER A 13 19.27 -5.31 -16.40
CA SER A 13 20.73 -5.32 -16.46
C SER A 13 21.31 -5.35 -15.04
N ASP A 14 22.37 -6.11 -14.82
CA ASP A 14 23.29 -6.34 -13.68
C ASP A 14 23.10 -5.67 -12.30
N SER A 15 22.10 -4.82 -12.06
CA SER A 15 21.91 -4.03 -10.84
C SER A 15 20.83 -4.54 -9.88
N GLY A 16 20.24 -5.69 -10.14
CA GLY A 16 19.17 -6.29 -9.36
C GLY A 16 17.90 -6.53 -10.17
N GLU A 17 16.86 -7.01 -9.50
CA GLU A 17 15.53 -7.27 -10.07
C GLU A 17 14.55 -6.16 -9.70
N SER A 18 13.34 -6.16 -10.25
CA SER A 18 12.28 -5.24 -9.86
C SER A 18 12.01 -5.35 -8.35
N PRO A 19 11.81 -4.24 -7.66
CA PRO A 19 11.49 -4.25 -6.24
C PRO A 19 10.15 -4.94 -5.98
N VAL A 20 9.86 -5.27 -4.74
CA VAL A 20 8.65 -5.97 -4.33
C VAL A 20 7.94 -5.19 -3.23
N ILE A 21 6.63 -5.05 -3.37
CA ILE A 21 5.72 -4.63 -2.30
C ILE A 21 4.93 -5.86 -1.87
N LYS A 22 5.00 -6.19 -0.59
CA LYS A 22 4.17 -7.25 0.00
C LYS A 22 3.23 -6.65 1.03
N ILE A 23 1.94 -6.86 0.89
CA ILE A 23 0.97 -6.57 1.94
C ILE A 23 1.05 -7.73 2.93
N GLU A 24 1.74 -7.52 4.05
CA GLU A 24 1.99 -8.57 5.04
C GLU A 24 0.79 -8.75 5.97
N LYS A 25 0.15 -7.63 6.35
CA LYS A 25 -1.01 -7.60 7.22
C LYS A 25 -2.03 -6.60 6.69
N LEU A 26 -3.30 -6.91 6.87
CA LEU A 26 -4.41 -6.04 6.50
C LEU A 26 -5.56 -6.23 7.48
N TYR A 27 -5.84 -5.19 8.26
CA TYR A 27 -6.89 -5.19 9.27
C TYR A 27 -7.94 -4.12 8.96
N ALA A 28 -9.20 -4.42 9.24
CA ALA A 28 -10.27 -3.44 9.20
C ALA A 28 -10.84 -3.26 10.61
N LYS A 29 -10.89 -2.03 11.09
CA LYS A 29 -11.61 -1.65 12.30
C LYS A 29 -12.96 -1.09 11.89
N VAL A 30 -13.99 -1.90 12.06
CA VAL A 30 -15.38 -1.52 11.83
C VAL A 30 -15.99 -1.22 13.21
N GLU A 31 -16.62 -0.09 13.35
CA GLU A 31 -17.48 0.16 14.52
C GLU A 31 -18.68 -0.77 14.44
N SER A 32 -18.55 -1.97 15.01
CA SER A 32 -19.68 -2.85 15.21
C SER A 32 -20.41 -2.44 16.49
N ASP A 33 -21.72 -2.30 16.42
CA ASP A 33 -22.59 -2.08 17.59
C ASP A 33 -22.59 -3.26 18.59
N ASP A 34 -21.81 -4.30 18.35
CA ASP A 34 -21.68 -5.46 19.23
C ASP A 34 -20.44 -5.37 20.12
N GLU A 35 -20.61 -4.86 21.32
CA GLU A 35 -19.63 -4.88 22.42
C GLU A 35 -19.15 -6.29 22.81
N ASN A 36 -19.56 -7.33 22.12
CA ASN A 36 -19.34 -8.73 22.51
C ASN A 36 -18.59 -9.60 21.47
N SER A 37 -18.08 -9.02 20.37
CA SER A 37 -17.17 -9.77 19.51
C SER A 37 -15.75 -9.62 20.03
N GLY A 38 -15.26 -10.70 20.64
CA GLY A 38 -13.89 -10.77 21.17
C GLY A 38 -12.87 -10.28 20.16
N SER A 39 -12.01 -9.42 20.63
CA SER A 39 -10.97 -8.67 19.92
C SER A 39 -9.92 -9.55 19.22
N GLY A 40 -10.31 -10.24 18.16
CA GLY A 40 -9.38 -10.84 17.20
C GLY A 40 -9.46 -10.05 15.91
N GLU A 41 -8.57 -9.09 15.70
CA GLU A 41 -8.47 -8.41 14.41
C GLU A 41 -8.18 -9.48 13.35
N LYS A 42 -9.14 -9.74 12.45
CA LYS A 42 -8.95 -10.65 11.33
C LYS A 42 -7.97 -10.04 10.34
N ASP A 43 -6.98 -10.83 9.94
CA ASP A 43 -6.00 -10.43 8.92
C ASP A 43 -6.53 -10.79 7.52
N TYR A 44 -6.76 -9.80 6.70
CA TYR A 44 -7.27 -9.93 5.33
C TYR A 44 -6.17 -9.89 4.25
N ALA A 45 -4.89 -9.90 4.62
CA ALA A 45 -3.80 -9.75 3.64
C ALA A 45 -3.87 -10.76 2.48
N ASN A 46 -4.31 -12.00 2.78
CA ASN A 46 -4.48 -13.06 1.78
C ASN A 46 -5.95 -13.28 1.36
N GLN A 47 -6.88 -12.48 1.85
CA GLN A 47 -8.32 -12.60 1.63
C GLN A 47 -8.93 -11.21 1.45
N ARG A 48 -8.36 -10.39 0.58
CA ARG A 48 -8.74 -8.99 0.39
C ARG A 48 -10.21 -8.82 -0.02
N ASP A 49 -10.74 -9.78 -0.78
CA ASP A 49 -12.15 -9.79 -1.20
C ASP A 49 -13.14 -9.98 -0.04
N GLU A 50 -12.65 -10.45 1.11
CA GLU A 50 -13.45 -10.62 2.32
C GLU A 50 -13.44 -9.38 3.23
N LEU A 51 -12.73 -8.30 2.86
CA LEU A 51 -12.82 -7.04 3.59
C LEU A 51 -14.28 -6.60 3.69
N PRO A 52 -14.77 -6.24 4.89
CA PRO A 52 -16.11 -5.73 5.05
C PRO A 52 -16.29 -4.38 4.32
N ALA A 53 -17.50 -4.07 3.91
CA ALA A 53 -17.80 -2.73 3.43
C ALA A 53 -17.70 -1.73 4.59
N LEU A 54 -17.04 -0.62 4.35
CA LEU A 54 -16.64 0.37 5.34
C LEU A 54 -17.59 1.58 5.31
N LYS A 55 -17.88 2.11 6.50
CA LYS A 55 -18.64 3.36 6.70
C LYS A 55 -17.69 4.54 6.90
N VAL A 56 -18.19 5.74 6.83
CA VAL A 56 -17.45 6.93 7.23
C VAL A 56 -16.95 6.79 8.67
N GLY A 57 -15.66 7.04 8.90
CA GLY A 57 -14.99 6.88 10.18
C GLY A 57 -14.33 5.51 10.40
N ASP A 58 -14.70 4.49 9.63
CA ASP A 58 -14.02 3.20 9.68
C ASP A 58 -12.57 3.30 9.20
N GLU A 59 -11.71 2.47 9.78
CA GLU A 59 -10.28 2.51 9.56
C GLU A 59 -9.73 1.18 9.05
N VAL A 60 -8.82 1.24 8.10
CA VAL A 60 -8.04 0.11 7.61
C VAL A 60 -6.56 0.34 7.90
N LYS A 61 -5.88 -0.71 8.35
CA LYS A 61 -4.43 -0.72 8.59
C LYS A 61 -3.78 -1.76 7.69
N ALA A 62 -2.86 -1.32 6.85
CA ALA A 62 -2.06 -2.19 5.99
C ALA A 62 -0.58 -2.11 6.38
N LEU A 63 0.03 -3.24 6.72
CA LEU A 63 1.47 -3.34 6.91
C LEU A 63 2.10 -3.79 5.59
N LEU A 64 2.92 -2.92 5.02
CA LEU A 64 3.66 -3.16 3.80
C LEU A 64 5.11 -3.53 4.13
N LEU A 65 5.59 -4.60 3.52
CA LEU A 65 7.02 -4.91 3.43
C LEU A 65 7.53 -4.49 2.07
N LEU A 66 8.55 -3.67 2.06
CA LEU A 66 9.21 -3.17 0.86
C LEU A 66 10.57 -3.83 0.75
N ASP A 67 10.87 -4.40 -0.41
CA ASP A 67 12.15 -5.06 -0.70
C ASP A 67 12.69 -4.56 -2.03
N GLY A 68 13.92 -4.05 -2.02
CA GLY A 68 14.62 -3.62 -3.23
C GLY A 68 15.08 -4.76 -4.15
N ASN A 69 14.91 -6.03 -3.68
CA ASN A 69 15.20 -7.24 -4.44
C ASN A 69 16.60 -7.27 -5.05
N GLY A 70 17.60 -7.06 -4.21
CA GLY A 70 19.03 -7.01 -4.58
C GLY A 70 19.58 -5.60 -4.82
N ALA A 71 18.75 -4.56 -4.75
CA ALA A 71 19.15 -3.16 -4.83
C ALA A 71 18.64 -2.35 -3.65
N GLU A 72 19.18 -1.15 -3.46
CA GLU A 72 18.67 -0.21 -2.48
C GLU A 72 17.32 0.37 -2.95
N LEU A 73 16.44 0.63 -2.00
CA LEU A 73 15.18 1.33 -2.23
C LEU A 73 15.45 2.79 -2.64
N LYS A 74 14.60 3.33 -3.51
CA LYS A 74 14.70 4.71 -3.98
C LYS A 74 13.54 5.56 -3.48
N THR A 75 12.32 5.24 -3.89
CA THR A 75 11.12 6.00 -3.51
C THR A 75 9.94 5.09 -3.24
N PHE A 76 9.10 5.50 -2.29
CA PHE A 76 7.76 4.97 -2.10
C PHE A 76 6.74 6.08 -2.32
N ARG A 77 5.61 5.75 -2.93
CA ARG A 77 4.49 6.66 -3.07
C ARG A 77 3.17 5.94 -2.80
N LEU A 78 2.35 6.54 -1.97
CA LEU A 78 0.94 6.21 -1.80
C LEU A 78 0.11 7.21 -2.59
N GLN A 79 -0.83 6.71 -3.37
CA GLN A 79 -1.90 7.47 -3.99
C GLN A 79 -3.23 6.88 -3.54
N ASN A 80 -4.18 7.73 -3.19
CA ASN A 80 -5.51 7.31 -2.74
C ASN A 80 -6.59 8.22 -3.31
N ASP A 81 -7.80 7.70 -3.37
CA ASP A 81 -8.98 8.46 -3.76
C ASP A 81 -9.34 9.51 -2.69
N ASP A 82 -10.06 10.55 -3.08
CA ASP A 82 -10.41 11.69 -2.22
C ASP A 82 -11.34 11.30 -1.05
N GLU A 83 -12.01 10.16 -1.15
CA GLU A 83 -12.91 9.60 -0.14
C GLU A 83 -12.18 9.03 1.08
N VAL A 84 -10.84 8.98 1.04
CA VAL A 84 -10.01 8.39 2.09
C VAL A 84 -8.94 9.37 2.55
N ASP A 85 -8.79 9.51 3.87
CA ASP A 85 -7.61 10.10 4.49
C ASP A 85 -6.60 9.01 4.81
N THR A 86 -5.33 9.27 4.52
CA THR A 86 -4.26 8.31 4.78
C THR A 86 -3.18 8.89 5.68
N LYS A 87 -2.59 8.00 6.48
CA LYS A 87 -1.44 8.31 7.32
C LYS A 87 -0.38 7.22 7.15
N LEU A 88 0.87 7.64 6.99
CA LEU A 88 2.03 6.75 6.92
C LEU A 88 2.76 6.71 8.25
N ILE A 89 3.06 5.50 8.73
CA ILE A 89 3.95 5.26 9.87
C ILE A 89 5.14 4.46 9.35
N PHE A 90 6.33 5.00 9.50
CA PHE A 90 7.57 4.45 8.98
C PHE A 90 8.75 4.79 9.89
N GLU A 91 9.89 4.09 9.70
CA GLU A 91 11.12 4.37 10.43
C GLU A 91 11.79 5.63 9.86
N LYS A 92 11.79 6.71 10.64
CA LYS A 92 12.30 8.03 10.21
C LYS A 92 13.79 8.02 9.88
N THR A 93 14.56 7.10 10.48
CA THR A 93 16.00 6.96 10.24
C THR A 93 16.31 6.43 8.85
N GLU A 94 15.35 5.76 8.20
CA GLU A 94 15.47 5.20 6.84
C GLU A 94 15.07 6.18 5.74
N VAL A 95 14.45 7.31 6.10
CA VAL A 95 13.89 8.26 5.13
C VAL A 95 14.70 9.55 5.11
N SER A 96 15.00 10.03 3.90
CA SER A 96 15.71 11.28 3.68
C SER A 96 14.76 12.46 3.74
N THR A 97 15.17 13.52 4.43
CA THR A 97 14.49 14.81 4.45
C THR A 97 15.14 15.85 3.52
N GLU A 98 16.18 15.45 2.79
CA GLU A 98 16.90 16.33 1.89
C GLU A 98 16.14 16.59 0.59
N GLY A 99 16.23 17.80 0.07
CA GLY A 99 15.83 18.15 -1.29
C GLY A 99 14.32 18.14 -1.58
N ASN A 100 13.45 18.19 -0.58
CA ASN A 100 11.97 18.15 -0.76
C ASN A 100 11.46 16.92 -1.52
N LEU A 101 12.22 15.83 -1.56
CA LEU A 101 11.84 14.58 -2.24
C LEU A 101 10.94 13.68 -1.37
N THR A 102 10.93 13.94 -0.06
CA THR A 102 9.98 13.35 0.88
C THR A 102 8.90 14.38 1.19
N ASP A 103 7.65 14.01 0.92
CA ASP A 103 6.46 14.79 1.23
C ASP A 103 5.42 13.81 1.81
N VAL A 104 5.42 13.70 3.15
CA VAL A 104 4.58 12.74 3.86
C VAL A 104 3.10 13.03 3.68
N GLU A 105 2.72 14.32 3.55
CA GLU A 105 1.32 14.72 3.33
C GLU A 105 0.82 14.30 1.96
N LYS A 106 1.72 14.23 0.96
CA LYS A 106 1.42 13.70 -0.37
C LYS A 106 1.70 12.20 -0.52
N GLY A 107 2.01 11.50 0.58
CA GLY A 107 2.32 10.09 0.56
C GLY A 107 3.64 9.73 -0.12
N GLN A 108 4.61 10.65 -0.20
CA GLN A 108 5.89 10.46 -0.87
C GLN A 108 7.04 10.30 0.12
N LEU A 109 7.79 9.20 0.01
CA LEU A 109 8.99 8.95 0.79
C LEU A 109 10.20 8.72 -0.12
N ARG A 110 11.32 9.36 0.20
CA ARG A 110 12.62 9.09 -0.38
C ARG A 110 13.47 8.34 0.64
N PHE A 111 13.94 7.14 0.29
CA PHE A 111 14.81 6.37 1.17
C PHE A 111 16.24 6.92 1.16
N LYS A 112 16.93 6.79 2.29
CA LYS A 112 18.36 7.07 2.39
C LYS A 112 19.17 5.99 1.68
N ASP A 113 20.40 6.33 1.35
CA ASP A 113 21.36 5.37 0.84
C ASP A 113 21.58 4.24 1.86
N GLY A 114 21.76 3.01 1.38
CA GLY A 114 21.96 1.83 2.20
C GLY A 114 20.66 1.11 2.63
N VAL A 115 19.49 1.70 2.41
CA VAL A 115 18.20 1.07 2.76
C VAL A 115 17.75 0.18 1.61
N SER A 116 17.78 -1.14 1.81
CA SER A 116 17.33 -2.14 0.82
C SER A 116 15.99 -2.77 1.17
N LYS A 117 15.54 -2.64 2.42
CA LYS A 117 14.25 -3.14 2.91
C LYS A 117 13.66 -2.12 3.88
N ALA A 118 12.34 -2.00 3.88
CA ALA A 118 11.63 -1.12 4.81
C ALA A 118 10.24 -1.67 5.14
N LYS A 119 9.67 -1.20 6.24
CA LYS A 119 8.28 -1.47 6.63
C LYS A 119 7.52 -0.15 6.71
N ILE A 120 6.32 -0.13 6.14
CA ILE A 120 5.42 1.02 6.22
C ILE A 120 4.05 0.52 6.70
N MET A 121 3.52 1.14 7.75
CA MET A 121 2.13 0.99 8.12
C MET A 121 1.33 2.12 7.46
N VAL A 122 0.34 1.76 6.67
CA VAL A 122 -0.64 2.67 6.09
C VAL A 122 -1.91 2.59 6.92
N ILE A 123 -2.38 3.72 7.41
CA ILE A 123 -3.68 3.84 8.07
C ILE A 123 -4.56 4.66 7.15
N ALA A 124 -5.68 4.07 6.74
CA ALA A 124 -6.66 4.68 5.86
C ALA A 124 -8.00 4.83 6.59
N THR A 125 -8.54 6.05 6.65
CA THR A 125 -9.81 6.36 7.30
C THR A 125 -10.81 6.83 6.24
N ILE A 126 -11.98 6.22 6.17
CA ILE A 126 -13.03 6.59 5.22
C ILE A 126 -13.62 7.95 5.63
N LYS A 127 -13.55 8.94 4.73
CA LYS A 127 -14.16 10.26 4.91
C LYS A 127 -15.53 10.36 4.27
N GLN A 128 -15.69 9.70 3.14
CA GLN A 128 -16.87 9.78 2.30
C GLN A 128 -17.12 8.45 1.63
N VAL A 129 -18.39 8.10 1.48
CA VAL A 129 -18.80 6.91 0.73
C VAL A 129 -18.68 7.22 -0.77
N ASP A 130 -17.99 6.37 -1.52
CA ASP A 130 -17.95 6.47 -2.97
C ASP A 130 -19.29 6.08 -3.59
N LYS A 131 -19.69 6.77 -4.67
CA LYS A 131 -20.96 6.50 -5.37
C LYS A 131 -21.02 5.11 -5.99
N ASN A 132 -19.86 4.57 -6.36
CA ASN A 132 -19.73 3.21 -6.91
C ASN A 132 -19.43 2.17 -5.83
N GLY A 133 -19.23 2.59 -4.59
CA GLY A 133 -18.93 1.75 -3.44
C GLY A 133 -17.47 1.33 -3.31
N ASP A 134 -16.59 1.69 -4.25
CA ASP A 134 -15.18 1.28 -4.26
C ASP A 134 -14.24 2.49 -4.14
N VAL A 135 -13.24 2.34 -3.29
CA VAL A 135 -12.16 3.33 -3.07
C VAL A 135 -10.83 2.62 -3.17
N LYS A 136 -9.82 3.28 -3.68
CA LYS A 136 -8.51 2.67 -3.96
C LYS A 136 -7.39 3.29 -3.15
N LEU A 137 -6.49 2.41 -2.70
CA LEU A 137 -5.15 2.75 -2.21
C LEU A 137 -4.15 2.11 -3.17
N GLU A 138 -3.31 2.93 -3.81
CA GLU A 138 -2.29 2.47 -4.74
C GLU A 138 -0.90 2.76 -4.18
N PHE A 139 -0.03 1.77 -4.20
CA PHE A 139 1.33 1.83 -3.69
C PHE A 139 2.31 1.66 -4.83
N TYR A 140 3.29 2.53 -4.89
CA TYR A 140 4.35 2.50 -5.90
C TYR A 140 5.70 2.46 -5.21
N LEU A 141 6.59 1.60 -5.68
CA LEU A 141 7.94 1.44 -5.15
C LEU A 141 8.96 1.43 -6.28
N SER A 142 10.00 2.23 -6.15
CA SER A 142 11.16 2.15 -7.01
C SER A 142 12.42 1.81 -6.22
N SER A 143 13.35 1.15 -6.87
CA SER A 143 14.70 0.87 -6.36
C SER A 143 15.75 1.56 -7.20
N LYS A 144 17.02 1.43 -6.83
CA LYS A 144 18.16 1.92 -7.63
C LYS A 144 18.54 0.95 -8.75
N ALA A 145 17.88 -0.20 -8.87
CA ALA A 145 18.02 -1.08 -10.02
C ALA A 145 17.45 -0.42 -11.27
N GLU A 146 18.04 -0.71 -12.43
CA GLU A 146 17.55 -0.27 -13.75
C GLU A 146 16.40 -1.18 -14.21
N CYS A 147 15.38 -1.31 -13.38
CA CYS A 147 14.21 -2.15 -13.58
C CYS A 147 12.93 -1.35 -13.36
N GLU A 148 11.82 -1.89 -13.87
CA GLU A 148 10.50 -1.33 -13.56
C GLU A 148 10.24 -1.37 -12.06
N GLY A 149 9.58 -0.34 -11.54
CA GLY A 149 9.12 -0.29 -10.17
C GLY A 149 7.99 -1.29 -9.89
N ALA A 150 7.68 -1.50 -8.63
CA ALA A 150 6.54 -2.30 -8.20
C ALA A 150 5.31 -1.43 -7.99
N GLN A 151 4.15 -2.01 -8.22
CA GLN A 151 2.84 -1.43 -7.92
C GLN A 151 1.97 -2.48 -7.23
N GLU A 152 1.27 -2.06 -6.18
CA GLU A 152 0.22 -2.84 -5.50
C GLU A 152 -1.00 -1.96 -5.24
N GLU A 153 -2.17 -2.58 -5.12
CA GLU A 153 -3.44 -1.89 -4.90
C GLU A 153 -4.26 -2.61 -3.81
N ILE A 154 -4.94 -1.83 -2.98
CA ILE A 154 -6.01 -2.32 -2.10
C ILE A 154 -7.29 -1.59 -2.48
N GLY A 155 -8.30 -2.35 -2.90
CA GLY A 155 -9.67 -1.86 -3.08
C GLY A 155 -10.44 -1.92 -1.76
N LEU A 156 -11.09 -0.82 -1.39
CA LEU A 156 -11.94 -0.70 -0.21
C LEU A 156 -13.38 -0.51 -0.65
N LYS A 157 -14.28 -1.37 -0.22
CA LYS A 157 -15.72 -1.19 -0.44
C LYS A 157 -16.27 -0.24 0.61
N THR A 158 -17.08 0.71 0.19
CA THR A 158 -17.75 1.65 1.09
C THR A 158 -19.26 1.44 1.10
N LYS A 159 -19.91 1.76 2.21
CA LYS A 159 -21.37 1.73 2.36
C LYS A 159 -21.87 2.90 3.19
N ALA A 160 -23.09 3.35 2.94
CA ALA A 160 -23.75 4.33 3.80
C ALA A 160 -23.98 3.77 5.21
N GLU A 161 -24.13 4.67 6.19
CA GLU A 161 -24.65 4.27 7.50
C GLU A 161 -26.06 3.70 7.34
N ASP A 162 -26.35 2.65 8.09
CA ASP A 162 -27.72 2.12 8.16
C ASP A 162 -28.58 3.17 8.86
N ASP A 163 -29.64 3.61 8.21
CA ASP A 163 -30.66 4.48 8.84
C ASP A 163 -31.22 3.77 10.08
N LYS A 164 -31.05 4.41 11.25
CA LYS A 164 -31.56 3.93 12.52
C LYS A 164 -33.08 4.13 12.61
#